data_4c68bc980d994fcf2d0d12a1b91f67b7
#
_entry.id   4c68bc980d994fcf2d0d12a1b91f67b7
#
_cell.length_a   1.000
_cell.length_b   1.000
_cell.length_c   1.000
_cell.angle_alpha   90.00
_cell.angle_beta   90.00
_cell.angle_gamma   90.00
#
_symmetry.space_group_name_H-M   'P 1'
#
loop_
_entity.id
_entity.type
_entity.pdbx_description
1 polymer ?
#
loop_
_entity_poly.entity_id
_entity_poly.type
_entity_poly.pdbx_seq_one_letter_code
_entity_poly.pdbx_strand_id
1 'polypeptide(L)'
;LRTVLEHIDSIPYLQSRLDGWTHDLSKMTDQTLQSLYAIGSGGVTGLGLGNSIEKQLWLPESTNDFIFSVVCEELGFVGAVIVILLFVLFLVQGLWLAFHAENRYCTLVGIGIMAQIAWQVFCNIAVVTNTLPNTGISLPFFSSGGTSLILLLAEMGVMINIGRGGARARLERENLRAQREQREKEKSDNTIRLDPNMGY
;
A
#
# COMPACT_ATOMS: atom_id res chain seq x y z
N LEU A 1 7.18 21.92 24.14
CA LEU A 1 8.30 21.33 23.35
C LEU A 1 9.47 20.94 24.27
N ARG A 2 9.89 21.80 25.21
CA ARG A 2 11.03 21.55 26.13
C ARG A 2 10.78 20.35 27.04
N THR A 3 9.57 20.19 27.59
CA THR A 3 9.14 19.06 28.45
C THR A 3 9.09 17.73 27.67
N VAL A 4 8.80 17.76 26.39
CA VAL A 4 8.78 16.57 25.52
C VAL A 4 10.22 16.13 25.22
N LEU A 5 11.12 17.07 24.96
CA LEU A 5 12.54 16.79 24.74
C LEU A 5 13.21 16.21 25.99
N GLU A 6 12.95 16.77 27.18
CA GLU A 6 13.47 16.25 28.45
C GLU A 6 12.95 14.83 28.76
N HIS A 7 11.74 14.48 28.27
CA HIS A 7 11.20 13.12 28.45
C HIS A 7 11.79 12.11 27.43
N ILE A 8 12.16 12.56 26.25
CA ILE A 8 12.87 11.76 25.24
C ILE A 8 14.29 11.44 25.72
N ASP A 9 14.97 12.40 26.39
CA ASP A 9 16.31 12.23 26.97
C ASP A 9 16.35 11.16 28.09
N SER A 10 15.21 10.80 28.66
CA SER A 10 15.09 9.76 29.68
C SER A 10 14.95 8.33 29.15
N ILE A 11 14.80 8.13 27.81
CA ILE A 11 14.60 6.83 27.18
C ILE A 11 15.80 6.51 26.28
N PRO A 12 16.79 5.71 26.76
CA PRO A 12 18.04 5.42 26.03
C PRO A 12 17.82 4.84 24.62
N TYR A 13 16.73 4.09 24.45
CA TYR A 13 16.36 3.48 23.16
C TYR A 13 15.95 4.52 22.11
N LEU A 14 15.21 5.56 22.50
CA LEU A 14 14.82 6.65 21.59
C LEU A 14 16.02 7.53 21.25
N GLN A 15 16.88 7.80 22.23
CA GLN A 15 18.11 8.56 22.00
C GLN A 15 18.99 7.87 20.98
N SER A 16 19.27 6.58 21.11
CA SER A 16 20.13 5.85 20.18
C SER A 16 19.60 5.87 18.74
N ARG A 17 18.26 5.87 18.55
CA ARG A 17 17.65 5.98 17.22
C ARG A 17 17.67 7.39 16.65
N LEU A 18 17.51 8.40 17.50
CA LEU A 18 17.61 9.82 17.12
C LEU A 18 19.05 10.24 16.86
N ASP A 19 19.99 9.75 17.65
CA ASP A 19 21.42 9.99 17.44
C ASP A 19 21.92 9.35 16.16
N GLY A 20 21.40 8.18 15.80
CA GLY A 20 21.66 7.52 14.52
C GLY A 20 20.99 8.19 13.33
N TRP A 21 19.96 9.03 13.56
CA TRP A 21 19.29 9.82 12.54
C TRP A 21 19.94 11.20 12.44
N THR A 22 21.10 11.25 11.86
CA THR A 22 21.88 12.46 11.65
C THR A 22 22.32 12.53 10.19
N HIS A 23 22.58 13.73 9.70
CA HIS A 23 23.17 13.91 8.38
C HIS A 23 24.71 13.83 8.40
N ASP A 24 25.29 13.63 9.56
CA ASP A 24 26.72 13.44 9.72
C ASP A 24 27.07 11.96 9.57
N LEU A 25 27.71 11.60 8.46
CA LEU A 25 28.09 10.23 8.10
C LEU A 25 28.90 9.51 9.18
N SER A 26 29.62 10.25 10.02
CA SER A 26 30.43 9.68 11.10
C SER A 26 29.63 9.23 12.32
N LYS A 27 28.37 9.65 12.42
CA LYS A 27 27.46 9.37 13.54
C LYS A 27 26.25 8.52 13.15
N MET A 28 26.06 8.27 11.85
CA MET A 28 25.00 7.38 11.37
C MET A 28 25.17 5.96 11.89
N THR A 29 24.04 5.26 12.09
CA THR A 29 24.10 3.81 12.32
C THR A 29 24.63 3.11 11.08
N ASP A 30 25.41 2.04 11.27
CA ASP A 30 25.99 1.26 10.18
C ASP A 30 24.93 0.80 9.16
N GLN A 31 23.73 0.43 9.63
CA GLN A 31 22.61 0.02 8.77
C GLN A 31 22.10 1.14 7.87
N THR A 32 21.96 2.36 8.41
CA THR A 32 21.51 3.53 7.63
C THR A 32 22.57 3.92 6.61
N LEU A 33 23.83 3.92 6.99
CA LEU A 33 24.95 4.26 6.12
C LEU A 33 25.04 3.26 4.94
N GLN A 34 24.95 1.97 5.22
CA GLN A 34 24.97 0.91 4.21
C GLN A 34 23.76 0.98 3.28
N SER A 35 22.57 1.30 3.81
CA SER A 35 21.36 1.55 3.01
C SER A 35 21.56 2.68 1.99
N LEU A 36 22.18 3.78 2.41
CA LEU A 36 22.49 4.90 1.51
C LEU A 36 23.57 4.54 0.47
N TYR A 37 24.58 3.75 0.85
CA TYR A 37 25.56 3.23 -0.09
C TYR A 37 24.94 2.29 -1.11
N ALA A 38 24.03 1.38 -0.70
CA ALA A 38 23.29 0.51 -1.61
C ALA A 38 22.49 1.33 -2.65
N ILE A 39 21.75 2.35 -2.21
CA ILE A 39 21.01 3.24 -3.12
C ILE A 39 21.96 3.97 -4.07
N GLY A 40 23.09 4.48 -3.56
CA GLY A 40 24.07 5.22 -4.35
C GLY A 40 24.82 4.35 -5.37
N SER A 41 25.15 3.10 -5.01
CA SER A 41 25.87 2.16 -5.88
C SER A 41 25.02 1.63 -7.03
N GLY A 42 23.68 1.55 -6.85
CA GLY A 42 22.77 1.08 -7.89
C GLY A 42 22.70 1.97 -9.14
N GLY A 43 23.02 3.26 -9.03
CA GLY A 43 22.98 4.18 -10.18
C GLY A 43 21.62 4.19 -10.89
N VAL A 44 21.62 4.37 -12.22
CA VAL A 44 20.38 4.44 -13.02
C VAL A 44 19.85 3.05 -13.37
N THR A 45 20.73 2.13 -13.75
CA THR A 45 20.35 0.80 -14.31
C THR A 45 20.51 -0.36 -13.34
N GLY A 46 21.09 -0.13 -12.16
CA GLY A 46 21.37 -1.17 -11.18
C GLY A 46 22.61 -2.02 -11.51
N LEU A 47 23.05 -2.81 -10.52
CA LEU A 47 24.14 -3.75 -10.65
C LEU A 47 23.71 -5.11 -11.24
N GLY A 48 22.40 -5.30 -11.44
CA GLY A 48 21.79 -6.55 -11.89
C GLY A 48 21.28 -7.42 -10.74
N LEU A 49 20.27 -8.22 -11.05
CA LEU A 49 19.61 -9.10 -10.07
C LEU A 49 20.62 -10.11 -9.47
N GLY A 50 20.66 -10.19 -8.16
CA GLY A 50 21.53 -11.10 -7.42
C GLY A 50 22.95 -10.62 -7.19
N ASN A 51 23.34 -9.46 -7.72
CA ASN A 51 24.68 -8.89 -7.61
C ASN A 51 24.83 -7.83 -6.50
N SER A 52 23.85 -7.74 -5.61
CA SER A 52 23.94 -6.84 -4.44
C SER A 52 25.11 -7.27 -3.54
N ILE A 53 26.02 -6.36 -3.31
CA ILE A 53 27.22 -6.53 -2.46
C ILE A 53 26.81 -6.39 -1.00
N GLU A 54 25.94 -5.44 -0.71
CA GLU A 54 25.46 -5.13 0.65
C GLU A 54 24.65 -6.28 1.25
N LYS A 55 23.84 -6.97 0.46
CA LYS A 55 23.05 -8.14 0.88
C LYS A 55 23.93 -9.31 1.35
N GLN A 56 25.11 -9.50 0.74
CA GLN A 56 25.94 -10.66 0.99
C GLN A 56 26.93 -10.47 2.16
N LEU A 57 27.32 -9.23 2.48
CA LEU A 57 28.47 -8.97 3.34
C LEU A 57 28.18 -8.10 4.57
N TRP A 58 27.21 -7.16 4.54
CA TRP A 58 27.19 -6.09 5.53
C TRP A 58 25.82 -5.80 6.18
N LEU A 59 24.69 -6.20 5.60
CA LEU A 59 23.36 -5.93 6.12
C LEU A 59 22.71 -7.19 6.73
N PRO A 60 22.82 -7.44 8.04
CA PRO A 60 22.19 -8.60 8.69
C PRO A 60 20.66 -8.55 8.67
N GLU A 61 20.05 -7.35 8.59
CA GLU A 61 18.59 -7.10 8.53
C GLU A 61 18.10 -6.71 7.12
N SER A 62 18.93 -6.89 6.07
CA SER A 62 18.62 -6.52 4.69
C SER A 62 17.38 -7.20 4.12
N THR A 63 17.02 -8.35 4.65
CA THR A 63 15.86 -9.12 4.21
C THR A 63 14.54 -8.62 4.76
N ASN A 64 14.54 -7.76 5.76
CA ASN A 64 13.34 -7.29 6.44
C ASN A 64 13.07 -5.80 6.16
N ASP A 65 13.78 -4.92 6.82
CA ASP A 65 13.41 -3.50 6.88
C ASP A 65 14.06 -2.67 5.76
N PHE A 66 15.24 -3.09 5.27
CA PHE A 66 16.02 -2.40 4.25
C PHE A 66 15.95 -3.04 2.86
N ILE A 67 14.93 -3.89 2.62
CA ILE A 67 14.79 -4.57 1.33
C ILE A 67 14.68 -3.59 0.15
N PHE A 68 14.11 -2.40 0.36
CA PHE A 68 14.01 -1.38 -0.68
C PHE A 68 15.37 -0.83 -1.11
N SER A 69 16.36 -0.73 -0.21
CA SER A 69 17.73 -0.34 -0.59
C SER A 69 18.38 -1.39 -1.50
N VAL A 70 18.14 -2.68 -1.22
CA VAL A 70 18.62 -3.78 -2.08
C VAL A 70 17.95 -3.72 -3.46
N VAL A 71 16.65 -3.42 -3.52
CA VAL A 71 15.94 -3.20 -4.79
C VAL A 71 16.56 -2.04 -5.57
N CYS A 72 16.93 -0.93 -4.90
CA CYS A 72 17.60 0.21 -5.52
C CYS A 72 19.00 -0.17 -6.03
N GLU A 73 19.75 -1.00 -5.30
CA GLU A 73 21.09 -1.46 -5.72
C GLU A 73 21.02 -2.39 -6.93
N GLU A 74 20.16 -3.41 -6.89
CA GLU A 74 20.05 -4.41 -7.95
C GLU A 74 19.40 -3.89 -9.23
N LEU A 75 18.30 -3.15 -9.12
CA LEU A 75 17.48 -2.66 -10.24
C LEU A 75 17.74 -1.18 -10.58
N GLY A 76 18.51 -0.47 -9.77
CA GLY A 76 18.81 0.93 -9.95
C GLY A 76 17.60 1.85 -9.73
N PHE A 77 17.78 3.12 -10.09
CA PHE A 77 16.74 4.13 -9.98
C PHE A 77 15.47 3.78 -10.77
N VAL A 78 15.63 3.22 -11.97
CA VAL A 78 14.49 2.80 -12.83
C VAL A 78 13.67 1.73 -12.13
N GLY A 79 14.31 0.72 -11.54
CA GLY A 79 13.63 -0.34 -10.81
C GLY A 79 12.91 0.18 -9.56
N ALA A 80 13.55 1.07 -8.81
CA ALA A 80 12.93 1.71 -7.64
C ALA A 80 11.65 2.47 -8.03
N VAL A 81 11.69 3.26 -9.11
CA VAL A 81 10.52 3.99 -9.63
C VAL A 81 9.42 3.02 -10.06
N ILE A 82 9.75 1.94 -10.76
CA ILE A 82 8.76 0.92 -11.15
C ILE A 82 8.08 0.32 -9.93
N VAL A 83 8.82 -0.06 -8.89
CA VAL A 83 8.26 -0.63 -7.66
C VAL A 83 7.33 0.38 -6.96
N ILE A 84 7.72 1.64 -6.86
CA ILE A 84 6.87 2.70 -6.30
C ILE A 84 5.59 2.86 -7.12
N LEU A 85 5.69 2.89 -8.45
CA LEU A 85 4.52 3.00 -9.33
C LEU A 85 3.57 1.80 -9.17
N LEU A 86 4.10 0.59 -9.01
CA LEU A 86 3.29 -0.60 -8.73
C LEU A 86 2.52 -0.46 -7.41
N PHE A 87 3.15 0.04 -6.35
CA PHE A 87 2.46 0.33 -5.08
C PHE A 87 1.40 1.41 -5.25
N VAL A 88 1.67 2.49 -5.97
CA VAL A 88 0.69 3.55 -6.24
C VAL A 88 -0.52 2.98 -7.00
N LEU A 89 -0.29 2.21 -8.06
CA LEU A 89 -1.37 1.55 -8.82
C LEU A 89 -2.18 0.60 -7.93
N PHE A 90 -1.50 -0.19 -7.11
CA PHE A 90 -2.14 -1.09 -6.17
C PHE A 90 -3.03 -0.34 -5.17
N LEU A 91 -2.54 0.75 -4.57
CA LEU A 91 -3.29 1.58 -3.63
C LEU A 91 -4.48 2.26 -4.30
N VAL A 92 -4.30 2.81 -5.50
CA VAL A 92 -5.39 3.45 -6.26
C VAL A 92 -6.48 2.43 -6.59
N GLN A 93 -6.12 1.23 -7.05
CA GLN A 93 -7.09 0.18 -7.34
C GLN A 93 -7.78 -0.34 -6.08
N GLY A 94 -7.04 -0.51 -4.98
CA GLY A 94 -7.62 -0.92 -3.71
C GLY A 94 -8.61 0.12 -3.15
N LEU A 95 -8.28 1.40 -3.21
CA LEU A 95 -9.19 2.48 -2.82
C LEU A 95 -10.43 2.53 -3.74
N TRP A 96 -10.23 2.40 -5.06
CA TRP A 96 -11.34 2.34 -5.99
C TRP A 96 -12.30 1.20 -5.66
N LEU A 97 -11.77 0.03 -5.33
CA LEU A 97 -12.54 -1.14 -4.91
C LEU A 97 -13.31 -0.87 -3.61
N ALA A 98 -12.66 -0.23 -2.62
CA ALA A 98 -13.26 0.14 -1.35
C ALA A 98 -14.43 1.12 -1.52
N PHE A 99 -14.29 2.14 -2.38
CA PHE A 99 -15.37 3.10 -2.66
C PHE A 99 -16.57 2.49 -3.39
N HIS A 100 -16.38 1.35 -4.06
CA HIS A 100 -17.44 0.63 -4.76
C HIS A 100 -18.01 -0.56 -3.96
N ALA A 101 -17.75 -0.62 -2.66
CA ALA A 101 -18.27 -1.64 -1.78
C ALA A 101 -19.80 -1.53 -1.63
N GLU A 102 -20.43 -2.63 -1.27
CA GLU A 102 -21.88 -2.75 -1.08
C GLU A 102 -22.41 -1.85 0.04
N ASN A 103 -21.66 -1.79 1.17
CA ASN A 103 -22.06 -1.15 2.41
C ASN A 103 -21.00 -0.17 2.90
N ARG A 104 -21.41 0.89 3.63
CA ARG A 104 -20.51 1.86 4.25
C ARG A 104 -19.48 1.24 5.18
N TYR A 105 -19.83 0.17 5.89
CA TYR A 105 -18.91 -0.56 6.75
C TYR A 105 -17.77 -1.18 5.92
N CYS A 106 -18.08 -1.88 4.84
CA CYS A 106 -17.09 -2.45 3.92
C CYS A 106 -16.19 -1.37 3.30
N THR A 107 -16.77 -0.20 2.96
CA THR A 107 -16.00 0.96 2.47
C THR A 107 -14.97 1.42 3.51
N LEU A 108 -15.39 1.61 4.76
CA LEU A 108 -14.47 2.07 5.83
C LEU A 108 -13.37 1.06 6.12
N VAL A 109 -13.71 -0.24 6.18
CA VAL A 109 -12.71 -1.31 6.37
C VAL A 109 -11.72 -1.33 5.21
N GLY A 110 -12.18 -1.25 3.97
CA GLY A 110 -11.31 -1.22 2.80
C GLY A 110 -10.38 -0.01 2.76
N ILE A 111 -10.89 1.18 3.08
CA ILE A 111 -10.08 2.40 3.18
C ILE A 111 -9.04 2.25 4.31
N GLY A 112 -9.42 1.69 5.47
CA GLY A 112 -8.52 1.46 6.59
C GLY A 112 -7.34 0.56 6.21
N ILE A 113 -7.60 -0.58 5.54
CA ILE A 113 -6.57 -1.49 5.06
C ILE A 113 -5.63 -0.79 4.07
N MET A 114 -6.18 -0.06 3.10
CA MET A 114 -5.36 0.66 2.11
C MET A 114 -4.53 1.78 2.73
N ALA A 115 -5.08 2.51 3.71
CA ALA A 115 -4.36 3.55 4.43
C ALA A 115 -3.21 2.97 5.26
N GLN A 116 -3.41 1.83 5.92
CA GLN A 116 -2.36 1.12 6.66
C GLN A 116 -1.21 0.72 5.74
N ILE A 117 -1.50 0.09 4.59
CA ILE A 117 -0.47 -0.31 3.62
C ILE A 117 0.25 0.90 3.05
N ALA A 118 -0.49 1.97 2.70
CA ALA A 118 0.11 3.21 2.21
C ALA A 118 1.09 3.81 3.24
N TRP A 119 0.71 3.81 4.50
CA TRP A 119 1.54 4.29 5.59
C TRP A 119 2.81 3.44 5.78
N GLN A 120 2.69 2.11 5.72
CA GLN A 120 3.85 1.20 5.79
C GLN A 120 4.83 1.44 4.66
N VAL A 121 4.36 1.54 3.41
CA VAL A 121 5.20 1.83 2.23
C VAL A 121 5.89 3.18 2.40
N PHE A 122 5.14 4.21 2.77
CA PHE A 122 5.69 5.55 2.99
C PHE A 122 6.78 5.57 4.07
N CYS A 123 6.50 4.98 5.25
CA CYS A 123 7.47 4.93 6.34
C CYS A 123 8.72 4.14 5.95
N ASN A 124 8.58 3.00 5.28
CA ASN A 124 9.74 2.21 4.85
C ASN A 124 10.65 3.00 3.89
N ILE A 125 10.07 3.61 2.84
CA ILE A 125 10.84 4.43 1.89
C ILE A 125 11.52 5.61 2.61
N ALA A 126 10.81 6.27 3.52
CA ALA A 126 11.33 7.41 4.26
C ALA A 126 12.48 7.03 5.22
N VAL A 127 12.43 5.84 5.83
CA VAL A 127 13.52 5.29 6.66
C VAL A 127 14.73 4.93 5.82
N VAL A 128 14.53 4.21 4.72
CA VAL A 128 15.61 3.76 3.82
C VAL A 128 16.36 4.94 3.18
N THR A 129 15.65 6.05 2.91
CA THR A 129 16.22 7.30 2.41
C THR A 129 16.75 8.23 3.52
N ASN A 130 16.81 7.76 4.77
CA ASN A 130 17.20 8.55 5.94
C ASN A 130 16.40 9.86 6.15
N THR A 131 15.17 9.92 5.61
CA THR A 131 14.25 11.05 5.85
C THR A 131 13.58 10.93 7.22
N LEU A 132 13.33 9.71 7.69
CA LEU A 132 12.82 9.38 9.02
C LEU A 132 13.81 8.50 9.78
N PRO A 133 13.84 8.57 11.12
CA PRO A 133 14.64 7.65 11.94
C PRO A 133 14.17 6.22 11.73
N ASN A 134 15.08 5.26 11.92
CA ASN A 134 14.78 3.84 11.74
C ASN A 134 13.66 3.39 12.71
N THR A 135 12.51 3.00 12.13
CA THR A 135 11.31 2.56 12.86
C THR A 135 11.12 1.04 12.87
N GLY A 136 11.89 0.29 12.07
CA GLY A 136 11.73 -1.16 11.95
C GLY A 136 10.45 -1.58 11.21
N ILE A 137 9.87 -0.69 10.37
CA ILE A 137 8.68 -1.00 9.58
C ILE A 137 9.13 -1.59 8.25
N SER A 138 8.79 -2.85 8.02
CA SER A 138 9.14 -3.56 6.80
C SER A 138 8.25 -3.20 5.61
N LEU A 139 8.79 -3.32 4.40
CA LEU A 139 8.04 -3.08 3.16
C LEU A 139 6.98 -4.19 2.96
N PRO A 140 5.70 -3.84 2.74
CA PRO A 140 4.65 -4.81 2.49
C PRO A 140 4.98 -5.74 1.31
N PHE A 141 4.68 -7.03 1.42
CA PHE A 141 4.92 -8.10 0.44
C PHE A 141 6.38 -8.46 0.17
N PHE A 142 7.35 -7.63 0.50
CA PHE A 142 8.77 -7.87 0.25
C PHE A 142 9.52 -8.39 1.48
N SER A 143 8.97 -8.18 2.66
CA SER A 143 9.59 -8.63 3.90
C SER A 143 9.48 -10.15 4.09
N SER A 144 10.54 -10.77 4.60
CA SER A 144 10.59 -12.19 4.99
C SER A 144 9.85 -12.50 6.30
N GLY A 145 9.21 -11.53 6.95
CA GLY A 145 8.46 -11.71 8.19
C GLY A 145 7.21 -12.56 7.97
N GLY A 146 7.25 -13.85 8.32
CA GLY A 146 6.13 -14.78 8.08
C GLY A 146 4.79 -14.31 8.67
N THR A 147 4.80 -13.72 9.88
CA THR A 147 3.60 -13.24 10.56
C THR A 147 3.00 -12.02 9.83
N SER A 148 3.83 -11.05 9.42
CA SER A 148 3.37 -9.86 8.70
C SER A 148 2.81 -10.23 7.34
N LEU A 149 3.40 -11.19 6.63
CA LEU A 149 2.90 -11.68 5.36
C LEU A 149 1.53 -12.37 5.49
N ILE A 150 1.34 -13.20 6.51
CA ILE A 150 0.05 -13.86 6.77
C ILE A 150 -1.05 -12.82 7.03
N LEU A 151 -0.78 -11.81 7.87
CA LEU A 151 -1.73 -10.73 8.15
C LEU A 151 -2.08 -9.95 6.87
N LEU A 152 -1.08 -9.61 6.07
CA LEU A 152 -1.26 -8.90 4.81
C LEU A 152 -2.08 -9.69 3.80
N LEU A 153 -1.86 -11.01 3.70
CA LEU A 153 -2.66 -11.90 2.86
C LEU A 153 -4.10 -12.00 3.36
N ALA A 154 -4.32 -12.02 4.68
CA ALA A 154 -5.65 -12.00 5.26
C ALA A 154 -6.38 -10.67 4.94
N GLU A 155 -5.71 -9.53 5.06
CA GLU A 155 -6.23 -8.21 4.66
C GLU A 155 -6.61 -8.18 3.17
N MET A 156 -5.77 -8.76 2.30
CA MET A 156 -6.08 -8.88 0.87
C MET A 156 -7.28 -9.80 0.61
N GLY A 157 -7.44 -10.88 1.39
CA GLY A 157 -8.63 -11.73 1.34
C GLY A 157 -9.91 -10.95 1.66
N VAL A 158 -9.87 -10.09 2.68
CA VAL A 158 -10.98 -9.18 3.02
C VAL A 158 -11.26 -8.20 1.88
N MET A 159 -10.23 -7.59 1.29
CA MET A 159 -10.38 -6.67 0.16
C MET A 159 -11.02 -7.33 -1.06
N ILE A 160 -10.62 -8.54 -1.41
CA ILE A 160 -11.22 -9.31 -2.52
C ILE A 160 -12.70 -9.59 -2.22
N ASN A 161 -13.04 -9.94 -0.98
CA ASN A 161 -14.42 -10.19 -0.59
C ASN A 161 -15.28 -8.92 -0.70
N ILE A 162 -14.76 -7.78 -0.26
CA ILE A 162 -15.42 -6.46 -0.40
C ILE A 162 -15.70 -6.17 -1.88
N GLY A 163 -14.73 -6.39 -2.75
CA GLY A 163 -14.89 -6.17 -4.20
C GLY A 163 -15.93 -7.07 -4.83
N ARG A 164 -15.97 -8.35 -4.44
CA ARG A 164 -16.99 -9.30 -4.92
C ARG A 164 -18.39 -8.91 -4.46
N GLY A 165 -18.55 -8.46 -3.21
CA GLY A 165 -19.82 -7.96 -2.68
C GLY A 165 -20.32 -6.75 -3.48
N GLY A 166 -19.48 -5.78 -3.72
CA GLY A 166 -19.81 -4.60 -4.52
C GLY A 166 -20.20 -4.92 -5.96
N ALA A 167 -19.51 -5.86 -6.60
CA ALA A 167 -19.85 -6.31 -7.96
C ALA A 167 -21.21 -7.01 -8.03
N ARG A 168 -21.51 -7.90 -7.07
CA ARG A 168 -22.82 -8.58 -6.98
C ARG A 168 -23.97 -7.60 -6.77
N ALA A 169 -23.81 -6.65 -5.86
CA ALA A 169 -24.80 -5.63 -5.58
C ALA A 169 -25.11 -4.72 -6.81
N ARG A 170 -24.08 -4.47 -7.65
CA ARG A 170 -24.30 -3.75 -8.91
C ARG A 170 -25.12 -4.55 -9.91
N LEU A 171 -24.76 -5.80 -10.15
CA LEU A 171 -25.50 -6.69 -11.05
C LEU A 171 -26.96 -6.87 -10.62
N GLU A 172 -27.21 -6.99 -9.34
CA GLU A 172 -28.57 -7.09 -8.80
C GLU A 172 -29.37 -5.81 -9.05
N ARG A 173 -28.78 -4.66 -8.82
CA ARG A 173 -29.41 -3.35 -9.11
C ARG A 173 -29.72 -3.16 -10.60
N GLU A 174 -28.82 -3.59 -11.49
CA GLU A 174 -29.05 -3.54 -12.93
C GLU A 174 -30.19 -4.47 -13.36
N ASN A 175 -30.23 -5.71 -12.84
CA ASN A 175 -31.32 -6.64 -13.10
C ASN A 175 -32.67 -6.11 -12.61
N LEU A 176 -32.71 -5.51 -11.42
CA LEU A 176 -33.94 -4.93 -10.88
C LEU A 176 -34.43 -3.73 -11.71
N ARG A 177 -33.50 -2.91 -12.24
CA ARG A 177 -33.86 -1.79 -13.14
C ARG A 177 -34.43 -2.31 -14.45
N ALA A 178 -33.77 -3.30 -15.06
CA ALA A 178 -34.26 -3.92 -16.30
C ALA A 178 -35.68 -4.53 -16.11
N GLN A 179 -35.92 -5.21 -14.99
CA GLN A 179 -37.25 -5.76 -14.67
C GLN A 179 -38.32 -4.67 -14.46
N ARG A 180 -37.96 -3.55 -13.85
CA ARG A 180 -38.89 -2.42 -13.68
C ARG A 180 -39.26 -1.79 -15.02
N GLU A 181 -38.28 -1.57 -15.89
CA GLU A 181 -38.53 -1.04 -17.23
C GLU A 181 -39.40 -1.97 -18.07
N GLN A 182 -39.21 -3.29 -17.98
CA GLN A 182 -40.06 -4.26 -18.65
C GLN A 182 -41.49 -4.21 -18.13
N ARG A 183 -41.72 -4.16 -16.83
CA ARG A 183 -43.05 -4.04 -16.22
C ARG A 183 -43.73 -2.74 -16.58
N GLU A 184 -43.01 -1.63 -16.69
CA GLU A 184 -43.57 -0.34 -17.10
C GLU A 184 -44.03 -0.37 -18.56
N LYS A 185 -43.22 -0.97 -19.45
CA LYS A 185 -43.59 -1.16 -20.86
C LYS A 185 -44.84 -2.06 -21.01
N GLU A 186 -44.86 -3.16 -20.27
CA GLU A 186 -46.01 -4.08 -20.27
C GLU A 186 -47.31 -3.42 -19.76
N LYS A 187 -47.22 -2.59 -18.71
CA LYS A 187 -48.33 -1.81 -18.21
C LYS A 187 -48.80 -0.79 -19.24
N SER A 188 -47.88 -0.08 -19.90
CA SER A 188 -48.21 0.91 -20.94
C SER A 188 -48.89 0.22 -22.13
N ASP A 189 -48.43 -0.91 -22.59
CA ASP A 189 -49.02 -1.64 -23.70
C ASP A 189 -50.42 -2.19 -23.35
N ASN A 190 -50.61 -2.67 -22.14
CA ASN A 190 -51.92 -3.11 -21.64
C ASN A 190 -52.90 -1.93 -21.50
N THR A 191 -52.45 -0.73 -21.09
CA THR A 191 -53.30 0.43 -20.98
C THR A 191 -53.79 0.89 -22.36
N ILE A 192 -52.90 0.88 -23.37
CA ILE A 192 -53.25 1.20 -24.77
C ILE A 192 -54.27 0.20 -25.35
N ARG A 193 -54.15 -1.10 -25.00
CA ARG A 193 -55.11 -2.12 -25.46
C ARG A 193 -56.47 -2.04 -24.83
N LEU A 194 -56.58 -1.52 -23.58
CA LEU A 194 -57.83 -1.41 -22.86
C LEU A 194 -58.60 -0.12 -23.20
N ASP A 195 -57.97 0.87 -23.79
CA ASP A 195 -58.60 2.11 -24.20
C ASP A 195 -58.28 2.47 -25.67
N PRO A 196 -58.87 1.75 -26.62
CA PRO A 196 -58.66 2.00 -28.06
C PRO A 196 -59.12 3.37 -28.55
N ASN A 197 -59.81 4.16 -27.74
CA ASN A 197 -60.32 5.50 -28.10
C ASN A 197 -59.40 6.66 -27.65
N MET A 198 -58.26 6.40 -27.02
CA MET A 198 -57.31 7.47 -26.69
C MET A 198 -56.37 7.86 -27.86
N GLY A 199 -56.64 7.41 -29.06
CA GLY A 199 -55.81 7.62 -30.24
C GLY A 199 -56.40 8.57 -31.29
N TYR A 200 -57.30 9.52 -30.95
CA TYR A 200 -57.79 10.56 -31.86
C TYR A 200 -57.75 11.92 -31.19
#